data_f1fc74bac8c66893158a6ec6b520f239
#
_entry.id   f1fc74bac8c66893158a6ec6b520f239
#
_cell.length_a   1.000
_cell.length_b   1.000
_cell.length_c   1.000
_cell.angle_alpha   90.00
_cell.angle_beta   90.00
_cell.angle_gamma   90.00
#
_symmetry.space_group_name_H-M   'P 1'
#
loop_
_entity.id
_entity.type
_entity.pdbx_description
1 polymer ?
#
loop_
_entity_poly.entity_id
_entity_poly.type
_entity_poly.pdbx_seq_one_letter_code
_entity_poly.pdbx_strand_id
1 'polypeptide(L)'
;MSKSIAWRLALAIALTCALVLSVIGVFLYRSLASELAFRDDQALLGRLEQVRALLHDSDSLEALQERPRLYQNMLGNLDSVLLVKRADGSPLIAINPHRQDLPDIPPIAQDRAPQRADIQTLDQTVLLAGMARGPADEILRVTVGKRLDEREQMLASYRMRLYGAVGLGALLAFGLGLLLLRRGLEPLRELAHAMAGIDPRSLDQRMATHDVPAELKEPVQALNAMLTRLEDSFARLSQFSADLAHEIRTPLHNLLGSNSLALNQSRSPTEYQEVLASNIEEYERLNRMAENLMFLARAEHGQRPLQLQVLDLGEVGDELCDYFEALAEDRQLQLDNQLSGSLMADQQLLQRALGNLLANAVRHAQPGSTVRLQRHDDAGFCWIGVHNPGPPIEAQHLGKLFDRFYRVDPSRAQPGDSGGLGLAIVHSIMQLHGGQVRVVSDTSGTLFELGFAQ
;
A
#
# COMPACT_ATOMS: atom_id res chain seq x y z
N MET A 1 -16.29 -13.03 -13.61
CA MET A 1 -16.68 -11.65 -13.28
C MET A 1 -16.74 -11.32 -11.78
N SER A 2 -16.65 -12.28 -10.88
CA SER A 2 -16.79 -12.06 -9.41
C SER A 2 -15.54 -11.61 -8.64
N LYS A 3 -14.39 -11.43 -9.29
CA LYS A 3 -13.12 -11.10 -8.63
C LYS A 3 -12.74 -9.60 -8.60
N SER A 4 -13.49 -8.74 -9.29
CA SER A 4 -13.16 -7.30 -9.32
C SER A 4 -13.59 -6.61 -8.02
N ILE A 5 -12.63 -5.98 -7.33
CA ILE A 5 -12.86 -5.20 -6.11
C ILE A 5 -13.90 -4.10 -6.37
N ALA A 6 -13.85 -3.43 -7.52
CA ALA A 6 -14.80 -2.39 -7.90
C ALA A 6 -16.25 -2.92 -7.94
N TRP A 7 -16.47 -4.13 -8.44
CA TRP A 7 -17.81 -4.73 -8.50
C TRP A 7 -18.35 -5.08 -7.11
N ARG A 8 -17.49 -5.62 -6.24
CA ARG A 8 -17.87 -5.96 -4.85
C ARG A 8 -18.20 -4.72 -4.04
N LEU A 9 -17.41 -3.66 -4.16
CA LEU A 9 -17.65 -2.39 -3.47
C LEU A 9 -18.91 -1.68 -4.01
N ALA A 10 -19.10 -1.63 -5.32
CA ALA A 10 -20.32 -1.07 -5.92
C ALA A 10 -21.59 -1.81 -5.45
N LEU A 11 -21.53 -3.14 -5.36
CA LEU A 11 -22.63 -3.95 -4.82
C LEU A 11 -22.88 -3.65 -3.34
N ALA A 12 -21.83 -3.53 -2.54
CA ALA A 12 -21.95 -3.18 -1.12
C ALA A 12 -22.58 -1.79 -0.94
N ILE A 13 -22.18 -0.79 -1.72
CA ILE A 13 -22.77 0.56 -1.71
C ILE A 13 -24.25 0.50 -2.07
N ALA A 14 -24.61 -0.25 -3.13
CA ALA A 14 -26.00 -0.40 -3.56
C ALA A 14 -26.87 -1.07 -2.48
N LEU A 15 -26.36 -2.14 -1.84
CA LEU A 15 -27.07 -2.83 -0.76
C LEU A 15 -27.25 -1.93 0.47
N THR A 16 -26.24 -1.17 0.85
CA THR A 16 -26.32 -0.22 1.96
C THR A 16 -27.34 0.88 1.66
N CYS A 17 -27.33 1.42 0.43
CA CYS A 17 -28.31 2.41 -0.02
C CYS A 17 -29.73 1.84 -0.01
N ALA A 18 -29.93 0.62 -0.52
CA ALA A 18 -31.21 -0.06 -0.51
C ALA A 18 -31.73 -0.30 0.91
N LEU A 19 -30.84 -0.69 1.84
CA LEU A 19 -31.19 -0.88 3.25
C LEU A 19 -31.67 0.43 3.89
N VAL A 20 -30.91 1.50 3.72
CA VAL A 20 -31.25 2.83 4.28
C VAL A 20 -32.58 3.33 3.71
N LEU A 21 -32.74 3.26 2.39
CA LEU A 21 -33.98 3.66 1.73
C LEU A 21 -35.19 2.80 2.17
N SER A 22 -34.98 1.49 2.39
CA SER A 22 -36.01 0.59 2.90
C SER A 22 -36.45 0.95 4.32
N VAL A 23 -35.49 1.25 5.21
CA VAL A 23 -35.80 1.69 6.58
C VAL A 23 -36.59 3.00 6.58
N ILE A 24 -36.14 3.98 5.80
CA ILE A 24 -36.86 5.25 5.63
C ILE A 24 -38.25 5.01 5.02
N GLY A 25 -38.35 4.15 4.00
CA GLY A 25 -39.61 3.80 3.36
C GLY A 25 -40.59 3.15 4.33
N VAL A 26 -40.16 2.21 5.15
CA VAL A 26 -41.00 1.59 6.17
C VAL A 26 -41.49 2.62 7.20
N PHE A 27 -40.59 3.52 7.64
CA PHE A 27 -40.96 4.60 8.55
C PHE A 27 -42.04 5.52 7.94
N LEU A 28 -41.81 6.00 6.72
CA LEU A 28 -42.76 6.86 6.03
C LEU A 28 -44.13 6.17 5.79
N TYR A 29 -44.09 4.89 5.38
CA TYR A 29 -45.30 4.09 5.21
C TYR A 29 -46.09 3.96 6.51
N ARG A 30 -45.42 3.62 7.62
CA ARG A 30 -46.08 3.52 8.94
C ARG A 30 -46.63 4.85 9.42
N SER A 31 -45.88 5.93 9.23
CA SER A 31 -46.31 7.28 9.58
C SER A 31 -47.56 7.68 8.80
N LEU A 32 -47.55 7.48 7.47
CA LEU A 32 -48.72 7.76 6.62
C LEU A 32 -49.95 6.91 7.02
N ALA A 33 -49.73 5.60 7.24
CA ALA A 33 -50.83 4.69 7.65
C ALA A 33 -51.43 5.11 8.99
N SER A 34 -50.60 5.53 9.96
CA SER A 34 -51.04 6.03 11.27
C SER A 34 -51.80 7.34 11.14
N GLU A 35 -51.31 8.27 10.33
CA GLU A 35 -51.97 9.56 10.10
C GLU A 35 -53.35 9.40 9.42
N LEU A 36 -53.41 8.56 8.39
CA LEU A 36 -54.71 8.26 7.71
C LEU A 36 -55.70 7.60 8.67
N ALA A 37 -55.26 6.64 9.49
CA ALA A 37 -56.10 6.01 10.51
C ALA A 37 -56.62 7.04 11.51
N PHE A 38 -55.73 7.93 11.99
CA PHE A 38 -56.12 8.97 12.93
C PHE A 38 -57.18 9.92 12.36
N ARG A 39 -57.02 10.34 11.11
CA ARG A 39 -58.00 11.20 10.40
C ARG A 39 -59.34 10.52 10.18
N ASP A 40 -59.32 9.22 9.81
CA ASP A 40 -60.54 8.43 9.68
C ASP A 40 -61.27 8.32 11.01
N ASP A 41 -60.59 8.05 12.09
CA ASP A 41 -61.16 7.96 13.44
C ASP A 41 -61.79 9.31 13.88
N GLN A 42 -61.06 10.41 13.68
CA GLN A 42 -61.56 11.76 13.97
C GLN A 42 -62.85 12.11 13.17
N ALA A 43 -62.83 11.75 11.85
CA ALA A 43 -63.98 11.97 11.01
C ALA A 43 -65.22 11.18 11.48
N LEU A 44 -65.05 9.93 11.95
CA LEU A 44 -66.13 9.12 12.50
C LEU A 44 -66.70 9.68 13.82
N LEU A 45 -65.80 10.11 14.72
CA LEU A 45 -66.21 10.74 15.99
C LEU A 45 -67.06 12.00 15.74
N GLY A 46 -66.53 12.90 14.89
CA GLY A 46 -67.26 14.11 14.53
C GLY A 46 -68.60 13.86 13.81
N ARG A 47 -68.67 12.81 12.94
CA ARG A 47 -69.95 12.44 12.29
C ARG A 47 -71.00 11.95 13.26
N LEU A 48 -70.61 11.11 14.24
CA LEU A 48 -71.56 10.65 15.24
C LEU A 48 -72.18 11.85 15.99
N GLU A 49 -71.34 12.80 16.41
CA GLU A 49 -71.82 14.01 17.10
C GLU A 49 -72.70 14.89 16.22
N GLN A 50 -72.38 15.06 14.92
CA GLN A 50 -73.16 15.80 13.97
C GLN A 50 -74.54 15.16 13.77
N VAL A 51 -74.59 13.82 13.64
CA VAL A 51 -75.87 13.08 13.51
C VAL A 51 -76.63 13.16 14.80
N ARG A 52 -76.01 13.06 16.01
CA ARG A 52 -76.69 13.26 17.28
C ARG A 52 -77.37 14.64 17.38
N ALA A 53 -76.65 15.70 17.03
CA ALA A 53 -77.16 17.06 17.03
C ALA A 53 -78.35 17.25 16.04
N LEU A 54 -78.24 16.73 14.85
CA LEU A 54 -79.31 16.80 13.85
C LEU A 54 -80.56 16.05 14.29
N LEU A 55 -80.44 14.88 14.90
CA LEU A 55 -81.53 14.12 15.42
C LEU A 55 -82.22 14.83 16.58
N HIS A 56 -81.46 15.51 17.42
CA HIS A 56 -81.99 16.31 18.54
C HIS A 56 -82.79 17.55 18.09
N ASP A 57 -82.31 18.25 17.05
CA ASP A 57 -82.87 19.49 16.53
C ASP A 57 -84.03 19.27 15.51
N SER A 58 -84.41 18.04 15.23
CA SER A 58 -85.48 17.70 14.23
C SER A 58 -86.84 17.77 14.85
N ASP A 59 -87.81 18.39 14.12
CA ASP A 59 -89.15 18.60 14.58
C ASP A 59 -90.02 17.33 14.59
N SER A 60 -89.76 16.38 13.69
CA SER A 60 -90.51 15.10 13.61
C SER A 60 -89.63 13.97 13.00
N LEU A 61 -89.94 12.70 13.31
CA LEU A 61 -89.28 11.52 12.69
C LEU A 61 -89.68 11.37 11.19
N GLU A 62 -90.88 11.81 10.78
CA GLU A 62 -91.32 11.76 9.41
C GLU A 62 -90.52 12.74 8.53
N ALA A 63 -90.24 13.94 9.04
CA ALA A 63 -89.38 14.92 8.34
C ALA A 63 -87.92 14.40 8.14
N LEU A 64 -87.44 13.51 8.98
CA LEU A 64 -86.15 12.84 8.80
C LEU A 64 -86.20 11.82 7.66
N GLN A 65 -87.26 11.06 7.48
CA GLN A 65 -87.40 10.09 6.41
C GLN A 65 -87.60 10.73 5.03
N GLU A 66 -88.24 11.90 4.96
CA GLU A 66 -88.48 12.62 3.72
C GLU A 66 -87.23 13.30 3.11
N ARG A 67 -86.10 13.40 3.87
CA ARG A 67 -84.91 14.11 3.41
C ARG A 67 -83.63 13.19 3.34
N PRO A 68 -83.69 12.03 2.66
CA PRO A 68 -82.55 11.11 2.59
C PRO A 68 -81.28 11.72 1.92
N ARG A 69 -81.49 12.67 0.98
CA ARG A 69 -80.41 13.40 0.30
C ARG A 69 -79.60 14.30 1.23
N LEU A 70 -80.20 14.81 2.30
CA LEU A 70 -79.47 15.65 3.27
C LEU A 70 -78.42 14.82 4.04
N TYR A 71 -78.76 13.60 4.43
CA TYR A 71 -77.87 12.67 5.10
C TYR A 71 -76.83 12.11 4.13
N GLN A 72 -77.20 11.83 2.86
CA GLN A 72 -76.25 11.43 1.83
C GLN A 72 -75.23 12.52 1.56
N ASN A 73 -75.58 13.78 1.49
CA ASN A 73 -74.72 14.92 1.29
C ASN A 73 -73.85 15.17 2.51
N MET A 74 -74.35 14.96 3.74
CA MET A 74 -73.58 15.03 4.99
C MET A 74 -72.54 13.96 5.10
N LEU A 75 -72.75 12.76 4.61
CA LEU A 75 -71.78 11.68 4.58
C LEU A 75 -70.64 11.95 3.61
N GLY A 76 -70.90 12.80 2.59
CA GLY A 76 -69.82 13.34 1.72
C GLY A 76 -69.09 12.34 0.84
N ASN A 77 -69.23 11.03 1.09
CA ASN A 77 -68.45 9.98 0.39
C ASN A 77 -69.33 8.69 0.25
N LEU A 78 -69.20 8.00 -0.87
CA LEU A 78 -69.82 6.70 -1.12
C LEU A 78 -69.35 5.59 -0.19
N ASP A 79 -68.23 5.76 0.46
CA ASP A 79 -67.67 4.79 1.40
C ASP A 79 -68.16 4.95 2.86
N SER A 80 -69.09 5.90 3.07
CA SER A 80 -69.64 6.15 4.41
C SER A 80 -70.93 5.43 4.61
N VAL A 81 -71.11 4.88 5.79
CA VAL A 81 -72.30 4.15 6.22
C VAL A 81 -72.98 4.92 7.38
N LEU A 82 -74.29 5.08 7.29
CA LEU A 82 -75.11 5.60 8.37
C LEU A 82 -76.33 4.71 8.53
N LEU A 83 -76.53 4.20 9.75
CA LEU A 83 -77.69 3.44 10.13
C LEU A 83 -78.31 4.03 11.39
N VAL A 84 -79.57 4.50 11.29
CA VAL A 84 -80.36 4.97 12.44
C VAL A 84 -81.48 3.99 12.66
N LYS A 85 -81.54 3.35 13.84
CA LYS A 85 -82.59 2.39 14.21
C LYS A 85 -83.33 2.90 15.43
N ARG A 86 -84.64 2.54 15.49
CA ARG A 86 -85.43 2.72 16.70
C ARG A 86 -85.09 1.70 17.79
N ALA A 87 -85.66 1.87 18.99
CA ALA A 87 -85.44 0.94 20.09
C ALA A 87 -85.94 -0.48 19.83
N ASP A 88 -86.93 -0.60 18.94
CA ASP A 88 -87.52 -1.87 18.46
C ASP A 88 -86.65 -2.56 17.37
N GLY A 89 -85.56 -1.93 16.96
CA GLY A 89 -84.68 -2.45 15.90
C GLY A 89 -85.10 -2.08 14.49
N SER A 90 -86.22 -1.40 14.25
CA SER A 90 -86.68 -0.97 12.94
C SER A 90 -85.79 0.13 12.35
N PRO A 91 -85.32 0.02 11.08
CA PRO A 91 -84.50 1.03 10.48
C PRO A 91 -85.29 2.30 10.16
N LEU A 92 -84.80 3.44 10.66
CA LEU A 92 -85.38 4.76 10.33
C LEU A 92 -84.64 5.37 9.15
N ILE A 93 -83.26 5.33 9.14
CA ILE A 93 -82.45 5.80 8.06
C ILE A 93 -81.39 4.71 7.82
N ALA A 94 -81.25 4.24 6.58
CA ALA A 94 -80.31 3.25 6.17
C ALA A 94 -79.55 3.73 4.92
N ILE A 95 -78.39 4.30 5.10
CA ILE A 95 -77.44 4.67 4.02
C ILE A 95 -76.30 3.68 4.07
N ASN A 96 -76.41 2.67 3.22
CA ASN A 96 -75.38 1.63 3.07
C ASN A 96 -75.23 1.38 1.56
N PRO A 97 -74.36 2.15 0.91
CA PRO A 97 -74.21 2.10 -0.53
C PRO A 97 -73.88 0.72 -1.08
N HIS A 98 -73.17 -0.07 -0.30
CA HIS A 98 -72.68 -1.41 -0.71
C HIS A 98 -73.56 -2.55 -0.18
N ARG A 99 -74.66 -2.28 0.54
CA ARG A 99 -75.54 -3.30 1.15
C ARG A 99 -74.89 -4.35 1.98
N GLN A 100 -73.87 -3.95 2.77
CA GLN A 100 -73.14 -4.85 3.64
C GLN A 100 -74.01 -5.17 4.89
N ASP A 101 -73.96 -6.42 5.34
CA ASP A 101 -74.47 -6.78 6.68
C ASP A 101 -73.54 -6.18 7.73
N LEU A 102 -74.04 -5.15 8.42
CA LEU A 102 -73.26 -4.49 9.49
C LEU A 102 -73.59 -5.18 10.82
N PRO A 103 -72.56 -5.67 11.53
CA PRO A 103 -72.76 -6.29 12.82
C PRO A 103 -73.31 -5.28 13.82
N ASP A 104 -74.05 -5.80 14.78
CA ASP A 104 -74.60 -4.98 15.83
C ASP A 104 -73.57 -4.72 16.94
N ILE A 105 -73.04 -3.48 16.97
CA ILE A 105 -72.03 -3.06 17.93
C ILE A 105 -72.66 -2.34 19.11
N PRO A 106 -72.14 -2.50 20.36
CA PRO A 106 -72.71 -1.88 21.55
C PRO A 106 -72.67 -0.34 21.40
N PRO A 107 -73.87 0.33 21.59
CA PRO A 107 -73.91 1.78 21.44
C PRO A 107 -73.36 2.50 22.67
N ILE A 108 -72.68 3.63 22.42
CA ILE A 108 -72.23 4.55 23.48
C ILE A 108 -73.46 5.27 24.06
N ALA A 109 -73.51 5.42 25.40
CA ALA A 109 -74.57 6.16 26.07
C ALA A 109 -74.63 7.62 25.56
N GLN A 110 -75.85 8.19 25.61
CA GLN A 110 -76.11 9.51 25.07
C GLN A 110 -75.26 10.62 25.73
N ASP A 111 -75.09 10.54 27.04
CA ASP A 111 -74.38 11.57 27.85
C ASP A 111 -72.85 11.42 27.79
N ARG A 112 -72.35 10.40 27.10
CA ARG A 112 -70.91 10.15 26.96
C ARG A 112 -70.45 10.62 25.59
N ALA A 113 -69.40 11.50 25.60
CA ALA A 113 -68.72 11.86 24.38
C ALA A 113 -68.00 10.63 23.77
N PRO A 114 -68.09 10.42 22.44
CA PRO A 114 -67.44 9.30 21.79
C PRO A 114 -65.91 9.44 21.82
N GLN A 115 -65.24 8.32 22.11
CA GLN A 115 -63.78 8.27 22.14
C GLN A 115 -63.24 7.30 21.09
N ARG A 116 -61.96 7.44 20.74
CA ARG A 116 -61.32 6.54 19.76
C ARG A 116 -61.36 5.06 20.21
N ALA A 117 -61.35 4.79 21.50
CA ALA A 117 -61.46 3.43 22.02
C ALA A 117 -62.81 2.75 21.75
N ASP A 118 -63.83 3.52 21.41
CA ASP A 118 -65.20 3.05 21.11
C ASP A 118 -65.37 2.63 19.63
N ILE A 119 -64.37 2.94 18.80
CA ILE A 119 -64.38 2.60 17.37
C ILE A 119 -64.01 1.11 17.24
N GLN A 120 -64.84 0.38 16.48
CA GLN A 120 -64.62 -1.03 16.18
C GLN A 120 -64.27 -1.17 14.71
N THR A 121 -63.21 -1.91 14.43
CA THR A 121 -62.83 -2.27 13.05
C THR A 121 -63.25 -3.70 12.79
N LEU A 122 -64.16 -3.89 11.83
CA LEU A 122 -64.67 -5.19 11.43
C LEU A 122 -64.48 -5.34 9.94
N ASP A 123 -63.75 -6.35 9.54
CA ASP A 123 -63.29 -6.57 8.17
C ASP A 123 -62.65 -5.29 7.58
N GLN A 124 -63.21 -4.73 6.54
CA GLN A 124 -62.74 -3.52 5.84
C GLN A 124 -63.53 -2.26 6.21
N THR A 125 -64.27 -2.28 7.34
CA THR A 125 -65.13 -1.16 7.75
C THR A 125 -64.85 -0.80 9.20
N VAL A 126 -64.72 0.49 9.45
CA VAL A 126 -64.60 1.07 10.78
C VAL A 126 -65.96 1.56 11.20
N LEU A 127 -66.46 1.11 12.34
CA LEU A 127 -67.82 1.37 12.84
C LEU A 127 -67.81 2.03 14.21
N LEU A 128 -68.75 2.93 14.44
CA LEU A 128 -68.96 3.56 15.74
C LEU A 128 -70.45 3.68 15.95
N ALA A 129 -70.94 3.15 17.07
CA ALA A 129 -72.36 3.26 17.42
C ALA A 129 -72.60 4.09 18.69
N GLY A 130 -73.63 4.88 18.71
CA GLY A 130 -74.02 5.69 19.83
C GLY A 130 -75.57 5.82 19.95
N MET A 131 -76.06 6.11 21.16
CA MET A 131 -77.42 6.50 21.40
C MET A 131 -77.57 7.99 21.11
N ALA A 132 -78.71 8.36 20.53
CA ALA A 132 -79.11 9.73 20.30
C ALA A 132 -80.58 9.92 20.72
N ARG A 133 -80.93 11.14 21.12
CA ARG A 133 -82.28 11.53 21.48
C ARG A 133 -82.89 12.15 20.25
N GLY A 134 -83.99 11.57 19.78
CA GLY A 134 -84.75 12.08 18.67
C GLY A 134 -85.92 12.96 19.10
N PRO A 135 -86.81 13.39 18.13
CA PRO A 135 -88.01 14.12 18.43
C PRO A 135 -88.91 13.34 19.43
N ALA A 136 -89.66 14.04 20.26
CA ALA A 136 -90.54 13.47 21.30
C ALA A 136 -89.76 12.58 22.38
N ASP A 137 -88.44 12.80 22.58
CA ASP A 137 -87.59 12.12 23.57
C ASP A 137 -87.38 10.62 23.24
N GLU A 138 -87.58 10.19 22.03
CA GLU A 138 -87.37 8.83 21.59
C GLU A 138 -85.88 8.49 21.53
N ILE A 139 -85.45 7.33 22.08
CA ILE A 139 -84.06 6.86 22.04
C ILE A 139 -83.85 6.17 20.73
N LEU A 140 -82.92 6.75 19.91
CA LEU A 140 -82.50 6.22 18.64
C LEU A 140 -81.03 5.67 18.72
N ARG A 141 -80.80 4.58 18.02
CA ARG A 141 -79.43 4.00 17.87
C ARG A 141 -78.87 4.45 16.55
N VAL A 142 -77.76 5.17 16.60
CA VAL A 142 -76.99 5.68 15.47
C VAL A 142 -75.76 4.87 15.26
N THR A 143 -75.53 4.27 14.09
CA THR A 143 -74.29 3.62 13.71
C THR A 143 -73.72 4.37 12.51
N VAL A 144 -72.49 4.91 12.68
CA VAL A 144 -71.72 5.52 11.59
C VAL A 144 -70.55 4.59 11.23
N GLY A 145 -70.21 4.52 9.94
CA GLY A 145 -69.11 3.71 9.49
C GLY A 145 -68.42 4.31 8.31
N LYS A 146 -67.17 3.89 8.10
CA LYS A 146 -66.36 4.20 6.92
C LYS A 146 -65.64 2.96 6.44
N ARG A 147 -65.68 2.70 5.13
CA ARG A 147 -64.93 1.63 4.49
C ARG A 147 -63.47 2.04 4.35
N LEU A 148 -62.58 1.05 4.46
CA LEU A 148 -61.12 1.24 4.39
C LEU A 148 -60.54 1.03 3.01
N ASP A 149 -61.36 0.65 2.03
CA ASP A 149 -60.94 0.31 0.64
C ASP A 149 -60.09 1.42 0.02
N GLU A 150 -60.57 2.68 0.10
CA GLU A 150 -59.87 3.82 -0.45
C GLU A 150 -58.49 4.01 0.24
N ARG A 151 -58.44 3.87 1.56
CA ARG A 151 -57.22 3.94 2.32
C ARG A 151 -56.25 2.81 1.95
N GLU A 152 -56.74 1.56 1.83
CA GLU A 152 -55.93 0.41 1.44
C GLU A 152 -55.37 0.54 0.03
N GLN A 153 -56.19 1.01 -0.93
CA GLN A 153 -55.72 1.28 -2.30
C GLN A 153 -54.67 2.38 -2.31
N MET A 154 -54.87 3.45 -1.54
CA MET A 154 -53.89 4.53 -1.42
C MET A 154 -52.57 4.01 -0.82
N LEU A 155 -52.63 3.24 0.27
CA LEU A 155 -51.48 2.64 0.91
C LEU A 155 -50.77 1.63 0.01
N ALA A 156 -51.53 0.83 -0.77
CA ALA A 156 -50.96 -0.13 -1.74
C ALA A 156 -50.23 0.60 -2.88
N SER A 157 -50.80 1.65 -3.43
CA SER A 157 -50.14 2.45 -4.46
C SER A 157 -48.90 3.17 -3.93
N TYR A 158 -48.96 3.68 -2.70
CA TYR A 158 -47.78 4.30 -2.04
C TYR A 158 -46.66 3.28 -1.79
N ARG A 159 -46.99 2.08 -1.33
CA ARG A 159 -46.05 0.98 -1.16
C ARG A 159 -45.35 0.59 -2.47
N MET A 160 -46.11 0.51 -3.58
CA MET A 160 -45.54 0.21 -4.89
C MET A 160 -44.57 1.30 -5.35
N ARG A 161 -44.90 2.59 -5.14
CA ARG A 161 -44.01 3.72 -5.42
C ARG A 161 -42.70 3.66 -4.58
N LEU A 162 -42.83 3.29 -3.29
CA LEU A 162 -41.66 3.11 -2.40
C LEU A 162 -40.74 2.00 -2.90
N TYR A 163 -41.30 0.84 -3.30
CA TYR A 163 -40.47 -0.24 -3.87
C TYR A 163 -39.76 0.19 -5.14
N GLY A 164 -40.47 0.93 -6.01
CA GLY A 164 -39.87 1.51 -7.21
C GLY A 164 -38.74 2.49 -6.89
N ALA A 165 -38.95 3.37 -5.92
CA ALA A 165 -37.91 4.33 -5.48
C ALA A 165 -36.68 3.64 -4.88
N VAL A 166 -36.88 2.62 -4.04
CA VAL A 166 -35.77 1.83 -3.46
C VAL A 166 -35.00 1.10 -4.56
N GLY A 167 -35.71 0.44 -5.50
CA GLY A 167 -35.07 -0.27 -6.62
C GLY A 167 -34.27 0.66 -7.53
N LEU A 168 -34.88 1.80 -7.91
CA LEU A 168 -34.20 2.80 -8.74
C LEU A 168 -32.99 3.42 -8.02
N GLY A 169 -33.13 3.76 -6.74
CA GLY A 169 -32.04 4.31 -5.91
C GLY A 169 -30.88 3.35 -5.79
N ALA A 170 -31.16 2.06 -5.55
CA ALA A 170 -30.13 1.01 -5.48
C ALA A 170 -29.43 0.84 -6.84
N LEU A 171 -30.14 0.86 -7.93
CA LEU A 171 -29.60 0.73 -9.29
C LEU A 171 -28.69 1.92 -9.65
N LEU A 172 -29.15 3.13 -9.35
CA LEU A 172 -28.35 4.34 -9.54
C LEU A 172 -27.09 4.35 -8.67
N ALA A 173 -27.21 3.96 -7.39
CA ALA A 173 -26.07 3.84 -6.48
C ALA A 173 -25.05 2.81 -6.97
N PHE A 174 -25.51 1.67 -7.50
CA PHE A 174 -24.65 0.67 -8.11
C PHE A 174 -23.92 1.20 -9.34
N GLY A 175 -24.66 1.81 -10.29
CA GLY A 175 -24.08 2.33 -11.53
C GLY A 175 -23.07 3.44 -11.28
N LEU A 176 -23.42 4.41 -10.44
CA LEU A 176 -22.55 5.52 -10.07
C LEU A 176 -21.33 5.02 -9.29
N GLY A 177 -21.52 4.13 -8.32
CA GLY A 177 -20.45 3.51 -7.55
C GLY A 177 -19.48 2.75 -8.44
N LEU A 178 -19.96 1.97 -9.40
CA LEU A 178 -19.11 1.25 -10.36
C LEU A 178 -18.30 2.20 -11.24
N LEU A 179 -18.91 3.29 -11.71
CA LEU A 179 -18.25 4.29 -12.55
C LEU A 179 -17.15 5.03 -11.77
N LEU A 180 -17.44 5.49 -10.57
CA LEU A 180 -16.48 6.21 -9.72
C LEU A 180 -15.30 5.30 -9.31
N LEU A 181 -15.60 4.05 -8.92
CA LEU A 181 -14.55 3.09 -8.54
C LEU A 181 -13.67 2.70 -9.73
N ARG A 182 -14.22 2.55 -10.94
CA ARG A 182 -13.42 2.27 -12.14
C ARG A 182 -12.48 3.41 -12.46
N ARG A 183 -12.94 4.65 -12.44
CA ARG A 183 -12.10 5.84 -12.66
C ARG A 183 -11.07 6.04 -11.55
N GLY A 184 -11.46 5.85 -10.29
CA GLY A 184 -10.55 6.00 -9.16
C GLY A 184 -9.43 4.94 -9.11
N LEU A 185 -9.67 3.73 -9.68
CA LEU A 185 -8.67 2.66 -9.74
C LEU A 185 -7.86 2.64 -11.05
N GLU A 186 -8.15 3.51 -12.01
CA GLU A 186 -7.44 3.60 -13.29
C GLU A 186 -5.95 3.93 -13.10
N PRO A 187 -5.56 4.93 -12.28
CA PRO A 187 -4.14 5.22 -12.03
C PRO A 187 -3.37 4.05 -11.43
N LEU A 188 -4.03 3.25 -10.57
CA LEU A 188 -3.41 2.06 -10.00
C LEU A 188 -3.13 0.96 -11.05
N ARG A 189 -4.01 0.84 -12.05
CA ARG A 189 -3.79 -0.08 -13.18
C ARG A 189 -2.67 0.38 -14.09
N GLU A 190 -2.60 1.67 -14.36
CA GLU A 190 -1.50 2.26 -15.14
C GLU A 190 -0.15 2.03 -14.45
N LEU A 191 -0.09 2.23 -13.11
CA LEU A 191 1.06 1.88 -12.30
C LEU A 191 1.46 0.40 -12.45
N ALA A 192 0.49 -0.51 -12.32
CA ALA A 192 0.74 -1.94 -12.45
C ALA A 192 1.23 -2.33 -13.86
N HIS A 193 0.71 -1.71 -14.91
CA HIS A 193 1.16 -1.93 -16.28
C HIS A 193 2.56 -1.38 -16.53
N ALA A 194 2.86 -0.18 -16.03
CA ALA A 194 4.18 0.40 -16.14
C ALA A 194 5.23 -0.46 -15.42
N MET A 195 4.92 -0.97 -14.21
CA MET A 195 5.79 -1.91 -13.48
C MET A 195 6.01 -3.22 -14.24
N ALA A 196 4.99 -3.74 -14.92
CA ALA A 196 5.11 -4.98 -15.71
C ALA A 196 5.95 -4.81 -16.97
N GLY A 197 6.11 -3.59 -17.46
CA GLY A 197 6.94 -3.23 -18.62
C GLY A 197 8.39 -2.87 -18.29
N ILE A 198 8.80 -2.89 -17.01
CA ILE A 198 10.18 -2.58 -16.62
C ILE A 198 11.10 -3.71 -17.07
N ASP A 199 11.99 -3.40 -18.02
CA ASP A 199 13.06 -4.25 -18.49
C ASP A 199 14.41 -3.67 -17.99
N PRO A 200 15.46 -4.48 -17.76
CA PRO A 200 16.82 -3.99 -17.51
C PRO A 200 17.33 -2.90 -18.47
N ARG A 201 16.76 -2.82 -19.67
CA ARG A 201 17.09 -1.82 -20.69
C ARG A 201 16.31 -0.50 -20.57
N SER A 202 15.30 -0.46 -19.70
CA SER A 202 14.40 0.70 -19.52
C SER A 202 14.32 1.16 -18.06
N LEU A 203 15.36 0.88 -17.26
CA LEU A 203 15.45 1.27 -15.86
C LEU A 203 15.56 2.80 -15.66
N ASP A 204 15.89 3.56 -16.71
CA ASP A 204 15.93 5.01 -16.75
C ASP A 204 14.54 5.67 -16.73
N GLN A 205 13.49 4.91 -17.06
CA GLN A 205 12.13 5.43 -17.06
C GLN A 205 11.66 5.70 -15.64
N ARG A 206 11.17 6.92 -15.40
CA ARG A 206 10.58 7.34 -14.11
C ARG A 206 9.11 7.63 -14.28
N MET A 207 8.35 7.25 -13.29
CA MET A 207 6.94 7.61 -13.23
C MET A 207 6.78 9.07 -12.85
N ALA A 208 5.92 9.78 -13.60
CA ALA A 208 5.56 11.16 -13.28
C ALA A 208 4.85 11.23 -11.92
N THR A 209 5.24 12.18 -11.08
CA THR A 209 4.66 12.35 -9.73
C THR A 209 3.61 13.47 -9.68
N HIS A 210 3.48 14.28 -10.74
CA HIS A 210 2.61 15.46 -10.73
C HIS A 210 1.15 15.16 -11.07
N ASP A 211 0.88 14.10 -11.87
CA ASP A 211 -0.48 13.71 -12.30
C ASP A 211 -1.07 12.55 -11.47
N VAL A 212 -0.43 12.21 -10.35
CA VAL A 212 -0.83 11.06 -9.52
C VAL A 212 -1.66 11.54 -8.33
N PRO A 213 -2.79 10.86 -7.99
CA PRO A 213 -3.54 11.13 -6.77
C PRO A 213 -2.64 11.15 -5.52
N ALA A 214 -3.04 11.96 -4.53
CA ALA A 214 -2.23 12.18 -3.32
C ALA A 214 -1.87 10.86 -2.61
N GLU A 215 -2.80 9.90 -2.60
CA GLU A 215 -2.68 8.59 -1.97
C GLU A 215 -1.65 7.67 -2.65
N LEU A 216 -1.31 7.95 -3.91
CA LEU A 216 -0.36 7.16 -4.70
C LEU A 216 1.03 7.82 -4.83
N LYS A 217 1.21 9.05 -4.34
CA LYS A 217 2.50 9.78 -4.44
C LYS A 217 3.63 9.04 -3.72
N GLU A 218 3.38 8.58 -2.50
CA GLU A 218 4.37 7.85 -1.70
C GLU A 218 4.79 6.52 -2.35
N PRO A 219 3.86 5.63 -2.79
CA PRO A 219 4.21 4.45 -3.57
C PRO A 219 5.01 4.74 -4.85
N VAL A 220 4.66 5.79 -5.60
CA VAL A 220 5.38 6.17 -6.83
C VAL A 220 6.80 6.65 -6.50
N GLN A 221 6.98 7.44 -5.45
CA GLN A 221 8.31 7.87 -5.00
C GLN A 221 9.17 6.68 -4.55
N ALA A 222 8.60 5.77 -3.75
CA ALA A 222 9.27 4.54 -3.32
C ALA A 222 9.70 3.68 -4.51
N LEU A 223 8.82 3.54 -5.51
CA LEU A 223 9.13 2.81 -6.73
C LEU A 223 10.26 3.48 -7.52
N ASN A 224 10.21 4.80 -7.73
CA ASN A 224 11.27 5.55 -8.42
C ASN A 224 12.62 5.42 -7.70
N ALA A 225 12.62 5.46 -6.36
CA ALA A 225 13.83 5.24 -5.57
C ALA A 225 14.38 3.80 -5.72
N MET A 226 13.50 2.80 -5.81
CA MET A 226 13.90 1.41 -6.09
C MET A 226 14.50 1.28 -7.49
N LEU A 227 13.88 1.90 -8.50
CA LEU A 227 14.39 1.91 -9.88
C LEU A 227 15.79 2.55 -9.96
N THR A 228 16.01 3.67 -9.25
CA THR A 228 17.34 4.29 -9.19
C THR A 228 18.38 3.34 -8.62
N ARG A 229 18.08 2.65 -7.52
CA ARG A 229 19.00 1.65 -6.93
C ARG A 229 19.28 0.48 -7.86
N LEU A 230 18.27 0.02 -8.60
CA LEU A 230 18.43 -1.04 -9.59
C LEU A 230 19.31 -0.59 -10.76
N GLU A 231 19.06 0.62 -11.31
CA GLU A 231 19.86 1.21 -12.39
C GLU A 231 21.33 1.33 -11.98
N ASP A 232 21.61 1.90 -10.79
CA ASP A 232 22.96 2.02 -10.24
C ASP A 232 23.63 0.65 -10.06
N SER A 233 22.86 -0.36 -9.63
CA SER A 233 23.38 -1.72 -9.44
C SER A 233 23.69 -2.40 -10.77
N PHE A 234 22.83 -2.21 -11.78
CA PHE A 234 23.04 -2.72 -13.13
C PHE A 234 24.22 -2.03 -13.84
N ALA A 235 24.34 -0.72 -13.67
CA ALA A 235 25.46 0.04 -14.21
C ALA A 235 26.78 -0.45 -13.62
N ARG A 236 26.84 -0.64 -12.29
CA ARG A 236 28.04 -1.20 -11.61
C ARG A 236 28.34 -2.62 -12.08
N LEU A 237 27.35 -3.48 -12.24
CA LEU A 237 27.55 -4.85 -12.72
C LEU A 237 28.05 -4.87 -14.18
N SER A 238 27.49 -4.03 -15.02
CA SER A 238 27.90 -3.90 -16.43
C SER A 238 29.34 -3.42 -16.55
N GLN A 239 29.71 -2.37 -15.81
CA GLN A 239 31.07 -1.85 -15.76
C GLN A 239 32.05 -2.92 -15.26
N PHE A 240 31.72 -3.59 -14.14
CA PHE A 240 32.51 -4.70 -13.59
C PHE A 240 32.76 -5.81 -14.62
N SER A 241 31.70 -6.20 -15.38
CA SER A 241 31.82 -7.24 -16.39
C SER A 241 32.70 -6.81 -17.57
N ALA A 242 32.62 -5.54 -17.97
CA ALA A 242 33.46 -4.99 -19.04
C ALA A 242 34.95 -4.91 -18.61
N ASP A 243 35.22 -4.43 -17.39
CA ASP A 243 36.56 -4.31 -16.84
C ASP A 243 37.20 -5.71 -16.65
N LEU A 244 36.44 -6.67 -16.12
CA LEU A 244 36.85 -8.06 -16.00
C LEU A 244 37.24 -8.68 -17.35
N ALA A 245 36.37 -8.48 -18.37
CA ALA A 245 36.65 -8.99 -19.71
C ALA A 245 37.94 -8.38 -20.30
N HIS A 246 38.22 -7.12 -20.01
CA HIS A 246 39.41 -6.43 -20.46
C HIS A 246 40.67 -6.97 -19.77
N GLU A 247 40.63 -7.09 -18.42
CA GLU A 247 41.73 -7.55 -17.60
C GLU A 247 42.09 -9.04 -17.80
N ILE A 248 41.11 -9.88 -18.18
CA ILE A 248 41.37 -11.29 -18.57
C ILE A 248 41.92 -11.38 -20.02
N ARG A 249 41.45 -10.54 -20.95
CA ARG A 249 41.83 -10.61 -22.36
C ARG A 249 43.33 -10.35 -22.56
N THR A 250 43.89 -9.39 -21.81
CA THR A 250 45.30 -8.99 -21.95
C THR A 250 46.27 -10.13 -21.66
N PRO A 251 46.25 -10.79 -20.47
CA PRO A 251 47.14 -11.93 -20.16
C PRO A 251 46.88 -13.10 -21.12
N LEU A 252 45.64 -13.37 -21.47
CA LEU A 252 45.31 -14.45 -22.39
C LEU A 252 45.91 -14.20 -23.79
N HIS A 253 45.88 -12.94 -24.26
CA HIS A 253 46.48 -12.54 -25.55
C HIS A 253 47.97 -12.66 -25.51
N ASN A 254 48.64 -12.27 -24.40
CA ASN A 254 50.09 -12.40 -24.21
C ASN A 254 50.51 -13.88 -24.22
N LEU A 255 49.77 -14.74 -23.49
CA LEU A 255 50.02 -16.19 -23.50
C LEU A 255 49.86 -16.80 -24.89
N LEU A 256 48.82 -16.45 -25.61
CA LEU A 256 48.59 -16.94 -26.97
C LEU A 256 49.67 -16.45 -27.93
N GLY A 257 50.08 -15.18 -27.83
CA GLY A 257 51.11 -14.57 -28.67
C GLY A 257 52.49 -15.20 -28.40
N SER A 258 52.92 -15.31 -27.16
CA SER A 258 54.24 -15.90 -26.80
C SER A 258 54.32 -17.38 -27.22
N ASN A 259 53.25 -18.14 -26.98
CA ASN A 259 53.21 -19.55 -27.40
C ASN A 259 53.16 -19.70 -28.90
N SER A 260 52.41 -18.86 -29.66
CA SER A 260 52.39 -18.91 -31.12
C SER A 260 53.74 -18.56 -31.74
N LEU A 261 54.44 -17.57 -31.15
CA LEU A 261 55.78 -17.23 -31.59
C LEU A 261 56.78 -18.34 -31.29
N ALA A 262 56.69 -19.01 -30.13
CA ALA A 262 57.54 -20.13 -29.75
C ALA A 262 57.36 -21.36 -30.65
N LEU A 263 56.11 -21.57 -31.17
CA LEU A 263 55.80 -22.68 -32.06
C LEU A 263 56.24 -22.40 -33.52
N ASN A 264 56.23 -21.15 -33.96
CA ASN A 264 56.55 -20.77 -35.35
C ASN A 264 58.05 -20.59 -35.65
N GLN A 265 58.87 -20.54 -34.63
CA GLN A 265 60.31 -20.36 -34.79
C GLN A 265 61.08 -21.38 -33.96
N SER A 266 62.11 -22.01 -34.54
CA SER A 266 63.02 -22.90 -33.82
C SER A 266 63.82 -22.08 -32.81
N ARG A 267 63.79 -22.45 -31.54
CA ARG A 267 64.46 -21.75 -30.41
C ARG A 267 65.42 -22.69 -29.68
N SER A 268 66.35 -22.14 -28.97
CA SER A 268 67.19 -22.88 -28.06
C SER A 268 66.37 -23.39 -26.84
N PRO A 269 66.84 -24.45 -26.17
CA PRO A 269 66.19 -24.94 -24.93
C PRO A 269 66.04 -23.84 -23.88
N THR A 270 67.02 -22.94 -23.76
CA THR A 270 66.98 -21.81 -22.81
C THR A 270 65.85 -20.81 -23.14
N GLU A 271 65.71 -20.48 -24.43
CA GLU A 271 64.60 -19.57 -24.85
C GLU A 271 63.23 -20.17 -24.64
N TYR A 272 63.09 -21.51 -24.80
CA TYR A 272 61.84 -22.18 -24.45
C TYR A 272 61.57 -22.13 -22.96
N GLN A 273 62.61 -22.32 -22.08
CA GLN A 273 62.47 -22.17 -20.64
C GLN A 273 62.06 -20.78 -20.22
N GLU A 274 62.58 -19.73 -20.85
CA GLU A 274 62.19 -18.33 -20.60
C GLU A 274 60.69 -18.10 -20.97
N VAL A 275 60.27 -18.62 -22.11
CA VAL A 275 58.84 -18.55 -22.52
C VAL A 275 57.94 -19.27 -21.51
N LEU A 276 58.35 -20.47 -21.08
CA LEU A 276 57.58 -21.23 -20.10
C LEU A 276 57.55 -20.54 -18.74
N ALA A 277 58.67 -19.95 -18.29
CA ALA A 277 58.72 -19.18 -17.07
C ALA A 277 57.80 -17.95 -17.09
N SER A 278 57.84 -17.19 -18.21
CA SER A 278 56.93 -16.07 -18.44
C SER A 278 55.45 -16.49 -18.48
N ASN A 279 55.17 -17.66 -19.09
CA ASN A 279 53.81 -18.19 -19.11
C ASN A 279 53.30 -18.59 -17.71
N ILE A 280 54.19 -19.17 -16.84
CA ILE A 280 53.87 -19.52 -15.45
C ILE A 280 53.53 -18.25 -14.67
N GLU A 281 54.28 -17.18 -14.80
CA GLU A 281 54.00 -15.90 -14.16
C GLU A 281 52.62 -15.35 -14.53
N GLU A 282 52.25 -15.46 -15.82
CA GLU A 282 50.94 -14.99 -16.31
C GLU A 282 49.79 -15.89 -15.85
N TYR A 283 49.99 -17.22 -15.76
CA TYR A 283 49.00 -18.13 -15.13
C TYR A 283 48.80 -17.82 -13.66
N GLU A 284 49.88 -17.58 -12.89
CA GLU A 284 49.79 -17.21 -11.48
C GLU A 284 49.07 -15.85 -11.30
N ARG A 285 49.28 -14.90 -12.19
CA ARG A 285 48.56 -13.64 -12.21
C ARG A 285 47.09 -13.83 -12.42
N LEU A 286 46.68 -14.67 -13.40
CA LEU A 286 45.29 -15.03 -13.63
C LEU A 286 44.66 -15.74 -12.42
N ASN A 287 45.39 -16.64 -11.78
CA ASN A 287 44.91 -17.35 -10.59
C ASN A 287 44.70 -16.38 -9.43
N ARG A 288 45.66 -15.47 -9.13
CA ARG A 288 45.49 -14.42 -8.13
C ARG A 288 44.30 -13.52 -8.43
N MET A 289 44.05 -13.18 -9.70
CA MET A 289 42.88 -12.39 -10.11
C MET A 289 41.59 -13.15 -9.81
N ALA A 290 41.50 -14.44 -10.18
CA ALA A 290 40.32 -15.28 -9.91
C ALA A 290 40.04 -15.40 -8.39
N GLU A 291 41.06 -15.63 -7.58
CA GLU A 291 40.96 -15.69 -6.10
C GLU A 291 40.46 -14.35 -5.51
N ASN A 292 40.97 -13.22 -6.02
CA ASN A 292 40.56 -11.89 -5.61
C ASN A 292 39.08 -11.61 -5.96
N LEU A 293 38.65 -11.99 -7.13
CA LEU A 293 37.26 -11.88 -7.55
C LEU A 293 36.32 -12.74 -6.73
N MET A 294 36.71 -14.00 -6.47
CA MET A 294 35.93 -14.89 -5.60
C MET A 294 35.84 -14.38 -4.17
N PHE A 295 36.92 -13.77 -3.66
CA PHE A 295 36.88 -13.12 -2.36
C PHE A 295 35.90 -11.95 -2.33
N LEU A 296 35.99 -11.03 -3.30
CA LEU A 296 35.09 -9.87 -3.39
C LEU A 296 33.62 -10.29 -3.50
N ALA A 297 33.32 -11.30 -4.33
CA ALA A 297 31.97 -11.82 -4.47
C ALA A 297 31.41 -12.40 -3.15
N ARG A 298 32.22 -13.14 -2.38
CA ARG A 298 31.81 -13.68 -1.07
C ARG A 298 31.66 -12.61 0.00
N ALA A 299 32.53 -11.60 0.00
CA ALA A 299 32.49 -10.49 0.93
C ALA A 299 31.21 -9.64 0.77
N GLU A 300 30.81 -9.35 -0.46
CA GLU A 300 29.58 -8.58 -0.75
C GLU A 300 28.30 -9.29 -0.31
N HIS A 301 28.27 -10.62 -0.35
CA HIS A 301 27.09 -11.39 0.06
C HIS A 301 27.04 -11.69 1.56
N GLY A 302 27.97 -11.16 2.36
CA GLY A 302 28.02 -11.40 3.81
C GLY A 302 28.20 -12.86 4.19
N GLN A 303 28.68 -13.71 3.25
CA GLN A 303 28.77 -15.17 3.44
C GLN A 303 30.02 -15.61 4.20
N ARG A 304 30.88 -14.68 4.61
CA ARG A 304 32.10 -15.01 5.34
C ARG A 304 31.99 -14.54 6.80
N PRO A 305 31.77 -15.45 7.77
CA PRO A 305 31.82 -15.10 9.18
C PRO A 305 33.27 -14.70 9.55
N LEU A 306 33.40 -13.60 10.29
CA LEU A 306 34.71 -13.15 10.83
C LEU A 306 35.14 -14.06 11.97
N GLN A 307 36.40 -14.41 11.98
CA GLN A 307 37.06 -15.07 13.10
C GLN A 307 37.83 -14.04 13.91
N LEU A 308 37.13 -13.27 14.73
CA LEU A 308 37.73 -12.20 15.51
C LEU A 308 38.58 -12.78 16.66
N GLN A 309 39.80 -12.30 16.77
CA GLN A 309 40.74 -12.62 17.86
C GLN A 309 41.56 -11.38 18.22
N VAL A 310 42.17 -11.42 19.42
CA VAL A 310 43.05 -10.35 19.84
C VAL A 310 44.43 -10.58 19.21
N LEU A 311 44.88 -9.64 18.42
CA LEU A 311 46.13 -9.69 17.67
C LEU A 311 47.10 -8.69 18.26
N ASP A 312 48.41 -9.07 18.39
CA ASP A 312 49.47 -8.14 18.60
C ASP A 312 49.87 -7.48 17.27
N LEU A 313 49.68 -6.19 17.19
CA LEU A 313 49.97 -5.44 15.96
C LEU A 313 51.44 -5.35 15.62
N GLY A 314 52.33 -5.37 16.64
CA GLY A 314 53.76 -5.40 16.44
C GLY A 314 54.21 -6.68 15.72
N GLU A 315 53.74 -7.84 16.21
CA GLU A 315 54.04 -9.14 15.58
C GLU A 315 53.49 -9.21 14.14
N VAL A 316 52.27 -8.78 13.93
CA VAL A 316 51.67 -8.74 12.57
C VAL A 316 52.45 -7.85 11.62
N GLY A 317 52.94 -6.70 12.11
CA GLY A 317 53.76 -5.77 11.32
C GLY A 317 55.14 -6.35 10.98
N ASP A 318 55.79 -6.99 11.95
CA ASP A 318 57.10 -7.63 11.75
C ASP A 318 57.01 -8.78 10.73
N GLU A 319 56.04 -9.69 10.86
CA GLU A 319 55.81 -10.77 9.90
C GLU A 319 55.61 -10.24 8.45
N LEU A 320 54.90 -9.14 8.31
CA LEU A 320 54.67 -8.53 7.01
C LEU A 320 55.92 -7.82 6.47
N CYS A 321 56.68 -7.13 7.31
CA CYS A 321 57.94 -6.53 6.91
C CYS A 321 58.96 -7.59 6.46
N ASP A 322 59.11 -8.69 7.18
CA ASP A 322 59.97 -9.82 6.81
C ASP A 322 59.56 -10.44 5.47
N TYR A 323 58.22 -10.60 5.25
CA TYR A 323 57.71 -11.12 3.97
C TYR A 323 58.03 -10.22 2.76
N PHE A 324 57.98 -8.90 2.94
CA PHE A 324 58.24 -7.93 1.88
C PHE A 324 59.71 -7.45 1.80
N GLU A 325 60.61 -7.89 2.69
CA GLU A 325 62.01 -7.44 2.78
C GLU A 325 62.75 -7.56 1.45
N ALA A 326 62.74 -8.75 0.85
CA ALA A 326 63.45 -8.98 -0.43
C ALA A 326 62.90 -8.10 -1.56
N LEU A 327 61.57 -7.87 -1.59
CA LEU A 327 60.97 -7.01 -2.62
C LEU A 327 61.27 -5.52 -2.39
N ALA A 328 61.40 -5.11 -1.14
CA ALA A 328 61.80 -3.76 -0.76
C ALA A 328 63.28 -3.48 -1.07
N GLU A 329 64.15 -4.45 -0.77
CA GLU A 329 65.61 -4.38 -1.08
C GLU A 329 65.87 -4.22 -2.57
N ASP A 330 65.17 -5.00 -3.44
CA ASP A 330 65.25 -4.88 -4.90
C ASP A 330 64.91 -3.47 -5.40
N ARG A 331 64.12 -2.74 -4.63
CA ARG A 331 63.75 -1.35 -4.92
C ARG A 331 64.45 -0.29 -4.10
N GLN A 332 65.44 -0.70 -3.33
CA GLN A 332 66.23 0.18 -2.44
C GLN A 332 65.35 0.87 -1.39
N LEU A 333 64.27 0.22 -0.93
CA LEU A 333 63.38 0.73 0.08
C LEU A 333 63.72 0.16 1.45
N GLN A 334 63.43 0.91 2.51
CA GLN A 334 63.44 0.43 3.90
C GLN A 334 62.01 0.27 4.38
N LEU A 335 61.74 -0.80 5.13
CA LEU A 335 60.47 -1.01 5.82
C LEU A 335 60.65 -0.67 7.31
N ASP A 336 59.75 0.12 7.88
CA ASP A 336 59.79 0.57 9.26
C ASP A 336 58.45 0.22 9.94
N ASN A 337 58.47 -0.78 10.83
CA ASN A 337 57.31 -1.18 11.61
C ASN A 337 57.20 -0.35 12.90
N GLN A 338 56.23 0.54 12.97
CA GLN A 338 55.88 1.31 14.17
C GLN A 338 54.53 0.90 14.76
N LEU A 339 54.00 -0.26 14.35
CA LEU A 339 52.78 -0.81 14.92
C LEU A 339 53.02 -1.29 16.33
N SER A 340 52.10 -1.07 17.23
CA SER A 340 52.16 -1.53 18.62
C SER A 340 50.80 -1.68 19.24
N GLY A 341 50.71 -2.51 20.29
CA GLY A 341 49.46 -2.76 20.99
C GLY A 341 48.58 -3.81 20.34
N SER A 342 47.38 -4.01 20.88
CA SER A 342 46.46 -5.07 20.46
C SER A 342 45.27 -4.54 19.67
N LEU A 343 44.71 -5.38 18.80
CA LEU A 343 43.50 -5.13 18.02
C LEU A 343 42.63 -6.39 17.97
N MET A 344 41.33 -6.24 18.07
CA MET A 344 40.33 -7.30 17.81
C MET A 344 40.02 -7.36 16.33
N ALA A 345 40.54 -8.35 15.61
CA ALA A 345 40.30 -8.49 14.16
C ALA A 345 40.44 -9.96 13.69
N ASP A 346 40.05 -10.24 12.46
CA ASP A 346 40.36 -11.49 11.78
C ASP A 346 41.77 -11.43 11.24
N GLN A 347 42.67 -12.30 11.75
CA GLN A 347 44.11 -12.29 11.45
C GLN A 347 44.38 -12.41 9.95
N GLN A 348 43.75 -13.38 9.28
CA GLN A 348 43.97 -13.61 7.85
C GLN A 348 43.54 -12.42 6.99
N LEU A 349 42.39 -11.80 7.37
CA LEU A 349 41.91 -10.64 6.65
C LEU A 349 42.72 -9.38 6.92
N LEU A 350 43.19 -9.17 8.17
CA LEU A 350 44.06 -8.06 8.49
C LEU A 350 45.40 -8.16 7.76
N GLN A 351 46.04 -9.35 7.81
CA GLN A 351 47.30 -9.60 7.07
C GLN A 351 47.09 -9.39 5.56
N ARG A 352 45.98 -9.83 5.01
CA ARG A 352 45.64 -9.62 3.58
C ARG A 352 45.43 -8.14 3.25
N ALA A 353 44.78 -7.37 4.11
CA ALA A 353 44.59 -5.94 3.89
C ALA A 353 45.90 -5.16 3.95
N LEU A 354 46.68 -5.36 5.01
CA LEU A 354 48.01 -4.72 5.17
C LEU A 354 48.98 -5.17 4.09
N GLY A 355 48.97 -6.45 3.70
CA GLY A 355 49.80 -6.97 2.59
C GLY A 355 49.49 -6.29 1.25
N ASN A 356 48.20 -6.03 0.95
CA ASN A 356 47.81 -5.26 -0.25
C ASN A 356 48.28 -3.80 -0.17
N LEU A 357 48.22 -3.18 1.02
CA LEU A 357 48.69 -1.81 1.21
C LEU A 357 50.24 -1.75 1.09
N LEU A 358 50.98 -2.72 1.71
CA LEU A 358 52.43 -2.81 1.58
C LEU A 358 52.89 -3.08 0.16
N ALA A 359 52.24 -4.02 -0.55
CA ALA A 359 52.54 -4.28 -1.94
C ALA A 359 52.34 -3.02 -2.82
N ASN A 360 51.32 -2.25 -2.54
CA ASN A 360 51.07 -0.97 -3.19
C ASN A 360 52.15 0.07 -2.82
N ALA A 361 52.49 0.17 -1.54
CA ALA A 361 53.50 1.09 -1.06
C ALA A 361 54.89 0.80 -1.66
N VAL A 362 55.37 -0.46 -1.62
CA VAL A 362 56.63 -0.88 -2.21
C VAL A 362 56.67 -0.62 -3.71
N ARG A 363 55.56 -0.74 -4.41
CA ARG A 363 55.47 -0.47 -5.86
C ARG A 363 55.61 1.00 -6.20
N HIS A 364 55.00 1.88 -5.39
CA HIS A 364 54.83 3.30 -5.74
C HIS A 364 55.74 4.23 -4.94
N ALA A 365 56.46 3.71 -3.91
CA ALA A 365 57.40 4.50 -3.16
C ALA A 365 58.59 4.96 -4.00
N GLN A 366 59.15 6.11 -3.65
CA GLN A 366 60.35 6.64 -4.27
C GLN A 366 61.57 5.78 -3.87
N PRO A 367 62.41 5.32 -4.83
CA PRO A 367 63.64 4.58 -4.49
C PRO A 367 64.49 5.30 -3.46
N GLY A 368 65.03 4.56 -2.49
CA GLY A 368 65.83 5.11 -1.40
C GLY A 368 65.01 5.65 -0.22
N SER A 369 63.69 5.52 -0.25
CA SER A 369 62.83 6.00 0.82
C SER A 369 62.42 4.91 1.82
N THR A 370 61.75 5.31 2.92
CA THR A 370 61.28 4.40 3.97
C THR A 370 59.74 4.31 3.90
N VAL A 371 59.22 3.10 3.68
CA VAL A 371 57.81 2.78 3.82
C VAL A 371 57.54 2.47 5.29
N ARG A 372 56.51 3.10 5.87
CA ARG A 372 56.24 3.03 7.30
C ARG A 372 54.87 2.47 7.59
N LEU A 373 54.79 1.48 8.49
CA LEU A 373 53.59 1.05 9.14
C LEU A 373 53.39 1.82 10.43
N GLN A 374 52.26 2.45 10.61
CA GLN A 374 52.00 3.28 11.78
C GLN A 374 50.62 3.05 12.35
N ARG A 375 50.48 3.29 13.67
CA ARG A 375 49.21 3.27 14.37
C ARG A 375 48.97 4.60 15.07
N HIS A 376 47.73 5.05 15.07
CA HIS A 376 47.24 6.10 15.96
C HIS A 376 45.77 5.86 16.32
N ASP A 377 45.35 6.39 17.45
CA ASP A 377 43.97 6.30 17.90
C ASP A 377 43.32 7.69 17.78
N ASP A 378 42.18 7.76 17.11
CA ASP A 378 41.44 9.00 16.89
C ASP A 378 39.93 8.74 16.80
N ALA A 379 39.13 9.59 17.48
CA ALA A 379 37.66 9.62 17.40
C ALA A 379 36.95 8.26 17.64
N GLY A 380 37.54 7.40 18.55
CA GLY A 380 36.95 6.08 18.84
C GLY A 380 37.31 4.99 17.83
N PHE A 381 38.31 5.25 16.97
CA PHE A 381 38.88 4.29 16.04
C PHE A 381 40.34 4.06 16.30
N CYS A 382 40.77 2.80 16.17
CA CYS A 382 42.17 2.44 16.02
C CYS A 382 42.52 2.50 14.53
N TRP A 383 43.37 3.42 14.14
CA TRP A 383 43.83 3.59 12.77
C TRP A 383 45.18 2.92 12.56
N ILE A 384 45.25 2.05 11.57
CA ILE A 384 46.48 1.37 11.15
C ILE A 384 46.76 1.81 9.71
N GLY A 385 47.91 2.42 9.49
CA GLY A 385 48.25 3.00 8.19
C GLY A 385 49.57 2.51 7.62
N VAL A 386 49.65 2.56 6.27
CA VAL A 386 50.88 2.38 5.51
C VAL A 386 51.17 3.67 4.78
N HIS A 387 52.31 4.30 5.14
CA HIS A 387 52.79 5.51 4.49
C HIS A 387 53.93 5.17 3.53
N ASN A 388 53.78 5.65 2.29
CA ASN A 388 54.86 5.57 1.28
C ASN A 388 55.22 6.96 0.75
N PRO A 389 56.48 7.38 0.84
CA PRO A 389 56.97 8.58 0.18
C PRO A 389 56.89 8.44 -1.34
N GLY A 390 56.40 9.46 -2.01
CA GLY A 390 56.25 9.45 -3.46
C GLY A 390 55.51 10.69 -3.98
N PRO A 391 55.27 10.77 -5.29
CA PRO A 391 54.50 11.88 -5.84
C PRO A 391 53.05 11.88 -5.32
N PRO A 392 52.48 13.06 -5.06
CA PRO A 392 51.11 13.14 -4.57
C PRO A 392 50.10 12.65 -5.62
N ILE A 393 49.05 12.01 -5.15
CA ILE A 393 47.93 11.59 -5.94
C ILE A 393 46.94 12.78 -6.07
N GLU A 394 46.56 13.13 -7.28
CA GLU A 394 45.61 14.22 -7.54
C GLU A 394 44.28 13.97 -6.85
N ALA A 395 43.66 15.03 -6.29
CA ALA A 395 42.42 14.93 -5.50
C ALA A 395 41.27 14.25 -6.24
N GLN A 396 41.20 14.41 -7.57
CA GLN A 396 40.16 13.78 -8.43
C GLN A 396 40.22 12.25 -8.43
N HIS A 397 41.35 11.66 -8.06
CA HIS A 397 41.57 10.21 -8.04
C HIS A 397 41.31 9.60 -6.65
N LEU A 398 41.48 10.37 -5.55
CA LEU A 398 41.45 9.85 -4.17
C LEU A 398 40.14 9.11 -3.85
N GLY A 399 39.01 9.65 -4.27
CA GLY A 399 37.70 9.05 -4.02
C GLY A 399 37.43 7.76 -4.81
N LYS A 400 38.26 7.45 -5.81
CA LYS A 400 38.07 6.28 -6.69
C LYS A 400 39.12 5.19 -6.49
N LEU A 401 40.12 5.43 -5.65
CA LEU A 401 41.24 4.49 -5.45
C LEU A 401 40.80 3.11 -4.93
N PHE A 402 39.69 3.06 -4.22
CA PHE A 402 39.12 1.83 -3.68
C PHE A 402 38.11 1.16 -4.62
N ASP A 403 37.82 1.77 -5.79
CA ASP A 403 36.96 1.17 -6.80
C ASP A 403 37.70 0.00 -7.47
N ARG A 404 36.94 -1.01 -7.91
CA ARG A 404 37.49 -2.19 -8.58
C ARG A 404 38.10 -1.79 -9.91
N PHE A 405 39.27 -2.37 -10.23
CA PHE A 405 40.01 -2.14 -11.47
C PHE A 405 40.43 -0.67 -11.70
N TYR A 406 40.24 0.21 -10.71
CA TYR A 406 40.62 1.59 -10.83
C TYR A 406 42.13 1.76 -10.73
N ARG A 407 42.70 2.57 -11.63
CA ARG A 407 44.12 2.90 -11.71
C ARG A 407 44.29 4.35 -12.11
N VAL A 408 45.20 5.06 -11.47
CA VAL A 408 45.54 6.46 -11.80
C VAL A 408 46.19 6.53 -13.19
N ASP A 409 47.05 5.57 -13.55
CA ASP A 409 47.71 5.46 -14.85
C ASP A 409 47.55 4.03 -15.40
N PRO A 410 46.64 3.78 -16.37
CA PRO A 410 46.45 2.47 -16.98
C PRO A 410 47.65 1.95 -17.77
N SER A 411 48.53 2.85 -18.23
CA SER A 411 49.65 2.49 -19.10
C SER A 411 50.82 1.83 -18.35
N ARG A 412 50.93 1.96 -17.05
CA ARG A 412 52.03 1.44 -16.22
C ARG A 412 51.73 0.05 -15.64
N ALA A 413 51.34 -0.90 -16.46
CA ALA A 413 51.20 -2.30 -16.03
C ALA A 413 52.62 -2.88 -15.77
N GLN A 414 52.92 -3.24 -14.52
CA GLN A 414 54.14 -3.92 -14.13
C GLN A 414 53.91 -5.40 -13.84
N PRO A 415 54.90 -6.29 -14.01
CA PRO A 415 54.81 -7.67 -13.55
C PRO A 415 54.43 -7.74 -12.07
N GLY A 416 53.50 -8.63 -11.71
CA GLY A 416 53.01 -8.76 -10.33
C GLY A 416 51.84 -7.83 -9.96
N ASP A 417 51.29 -7.05 -10.89
CA ASP A 417 50.16 -6.17 -10.64
C ASP A 417 48.85 -6.97 -10.42
N SER A 418 48.12 -6.66 -9.36
CA SER A 418 46.82 -7.28 -9.02
C SER A 418 45.64 -6.78 -9.87
N GLY A 419 45.89 -6.08 -10.98
CA GLY A 419 44.83 -5.58 -11.88
C GLY A 419 43.89 -4.57 -11.24
N GLY A 420 44.35 -3.75 -10.29
CA GLY A 420 43.51 -2.74 -9.63
C GLY A 420 42.51 -3.31 -8.62
N LEU A 421 42.66 -4.57 -8.18
CA LEU A 421 41.79 -5.21 -7.19
C LEU A 421 42.28 -5.07 -5.74
N GLY A 422 43.55 -4.76 -5.52
CA GLY A 422 44.17 -4.75 -4.16
C GLY A 422 43.45 -3.80 -3.19
N LEU A 423 43.28 -2.55 -3.56
CA LEU A 423 42.59 -1.55 -2.71
C LEU A 423 41.10 -1.83 -2.55
N ALA A 424 40.44 -2.39 -3.57
CA ALA A 424 39.05 -2.83 -3.47
C ALA A 424 38.91 -3.99 -2.46
N ILE A 425 39.89 -4.90 -2.39
CA ILE A 425 39.95 -5.96 -1.36
C ILE A 425 40.07 -5.34 0.03
N VAL A 426 40.96 -4.38 0.19
CA VAL A 426 41.15 -3.64 1.45
C VAL A 426 39.83 -3.03 1.91
N HIS A 427 39.12 -2.33 1.02
CA HIS A 427 37.82 -1.75 1.32
C HIS A 427 36.79 -2.80 1.74
N SER A 428 36.71 -3.91 1.01
CA SER A 428 35.77 -5.00 1.35
C SER A 428 36.10 -5.67 2.69
N ILE A 429 37.38 -5.83 3.03
CA ILE A 429 37.83 -6.35 4.34
C ILE A 429 37.39 -5.41 5.47
N MET A 430 37.56 -4.11 5.28
CA MET A 430 37.14 -3.12 6.28
C MET A 430 35.64 -3.07 6.43
N GLN A 431 34.87 -3.18 5.33
CA GLN A 431 33.40 -3.31 5.41
C GLN A 431 32.97 -4.54 6.20
N LEU A 432 33.62 -5.70 6.02
CA LEU A 432 33.33 -6.91 6.81
C LEU A 432 33.57 -6.67 8.33
N HIS A 433 34.60 -5.91 8.68
CA HIS A 433 34.89 -5.57 10.07
C HIS A 433 34.05 -4.41 10.63
N GLY A 434 33.15 -3.81 9.83
CA GLY A 434 32.40 -2.62 10.21
C GLY A 434 33.28 -1.37 10.35
N GLY A 435 34.48 -1.41 9.78
CA GLY A 435 35.50 -0.36 9.84
C GLY A 435 35.44 0.60 8.64
N GLN A 436 36.42 1.48 8.56
CA GLN A 436 36.53 2.53 7.53
C GLN A 436 37.89 2.49 6.86
N VAL A 437 37.98 3.05 5.64
CA VAL A 437 39.25 3.29 4.95
C VAL A 437 39.42 4.79 4.70
N ARG A 438 40.65 5.27 4.81
CA ARG A 438 41.03 6.66 4.54
C ARG A 438 42.31 6.70 3.74
N VAL A 439 42.43 7.67 2.84
CA VAL A 439 43.65 7.97 2.11
C VAL A 439 43.95 9.46 2.19
N VAL A 440 45.20 9.79 2.51
CA VAL A 440 45.70 11.15 2.49
C VAL A 440 46.94 11.15 1.61
N SER A 441 47.04 12.09 0.68
CA SER A 441 48.17 12.21 -0.23
C SER A 441 48.60 13.67 -0.34
N ASP A 442 49.84 13.94 -0.04
CA ASP A 442 50.46 15.26 -0.11
C ASP A 442 51.89 15.19 -0.62
N THR A 443 52.65 16.27 -0.46
CA THR A 443 54.06 16.36 -0.89
C THR A 443 55.00 15.46 -0.11
N SER A 444 54.58 14.91 1.06
CA SER A 444 55.40 13.96 1.88
C SER A 444 55.20 12.52 1.40
N GLY A 445 54.11 12.24 0.67
CA GLY A 445 53.77 10.91 0.19
C GLY A 445 52.27 10.60 0.30
N THR A 446 51.96 9.32 0.28
CA THR A 446 50.57 8.83 0.40
C THR A 446 50.46 7.94 1.65
N LEU A 447 49.44 8.19 2.47
CA LEU A 447 49.08 7.42 3.66
C LEU A 447 47.73 6.75 3.40
N PHE A 448 47.68 5.43 3.42
CA PHE A 448 46.47 4.63 3.43
C PHE A 448 46.19 4.13 4.84
N GLU A 449 44.99 4.27 5.34
CA GLU A 449 44.65 3.94 6.72
C GLU A 449 43.36 3.09 6.80
N LEU A 450 43.41 2.15 7.75
CA LEU A 450 42.35 1.22 8.13
C LEU A 450 41.85 1.58 9.53
N GLY A 451 40.62 2.02 9.66
CA GLY A 451 39.98 2.40 10.92
C GLY A 451 39.10 1.29 11.47
N PHE A 452 39.48 0.73 12.62
CA PHE A 452 38.71 -0.25 13.37
C PHE A 452 38.01 0.43 14.54
N ALA A 453 36.71 0.23 14.72
CA ALA A 453 35.98 0.75 15.87
C ALA A 453 36.50 0.08 17.16
N GLN A 454 36.77 0.89 18.20
CA GLN A 454 37.25 0.42 19.53
C GLN A 454 36.08 0.07 20.44
#